data_fabdc876496ec21722b8cb139e3f6b4a
#
_entry.id   fabdc876496ec21722b8cb139e3f6b4a
#
_cell.length_a   1.000
_cell.length_b   1.000
_cell.length_c   1.000
_cell.angle_alpha   90.00
_cell.angle_beta   90.00
_cell.angle_gamma   90.00
#
_symmetry.space_group_name_H-M   'P 1'
#
loop_
_entity.id
_entity.type
_entity.pdbx_description
1 polymer ?
#
loop_
_entity_poly.entity_id
_entity_poly.type
_entity_poly.pdbx_seq_one_letter_code
_entity_poly.pdbx_strand_id
1 'polypeptide(L)'
;MNYFETLEQKRNHVMFYSDKKVDRELIEQALYKAWKTTPGKNNAMAYQALVWGPDKQEEKNKIYSLCTKSHKAAEQRAVDKGLNTRIQDEPNPFYYHIKDNQYLITMHGRKSTPNKFYQEQVELGHFYDQAHDTENIIDSVSVEIGLFLGNLGYYLLEQGLDISYNSTFSRFIEDWHKLGLMVEQRPISMISIGYAKRYRKEELDKHGKLEWDKKPDMKDIVKFV
;
A
#
# COMPACT_ATOMS: atom_id res chain seq x y z
N MET A 1 -19.48 16.46 -3.05
CA MET A 1 -18.03 16.66 -3.27
C MET A 1 -17.66 15.81 -4.48
N ASN A 2 -16.92 16.36 -5.43
CA ASN A 2 -16.49 15.58 -6.57
C ASN A 2 -15.24 14.75 -6.24
N TYR A 3 -14.83 13.86 -7.14
CA TYR A 3 -13.68 12.97 -6.99
C TYR A 3 -12.40 13.68 -6.56
N PHE A 4 -12.04 14.74 -7.26
CA PHE A 4 -10.79 15.46 -7.01
C PHE A 4 -10.83 16.25 -5.71
N GLU A 5 -11.95 16.90 -5.40
CA GLU A 5 -12.15 17.63 -4.13
C GLU A 5 -12.01 16.68 -2.93
N THR A 6 -12.57 15.47 -3.01
CA THR A 6 -12.40 14.46 -1.96
C THR A 6 -10.94 14.06 -1.78
N LEU A 7 -10.23 13.83 -2.87
CA LEU A 7 -8.81 13.47 -2.80
C LEU A 7 -7.94 14.62 -2.26
N GLU A 8 -8.18 15.85 -2.66
CA GLU A 8 -7.41 17.00 -2.19
C GLU A 8 -7.60 17.23 -0.69
N GLN A 9 -8.84 17.14 -0.19
CA GLN A 9 -9.15 17.38 1.21
C GLN A 9 -8.75 16.24 2.14
N LYS A 10 -8.93 14.98 1.70
CA LYS A 10 -8.76 13.79 2.55
C LYS A 10 -7.47 13.03 2.31
N ARG A 11 -6.68 13.38 1.31
CA ARG A 11 -5.41 12.72 1.01
C ARG A 11 -4.31 13.16 1.97
N ASN A 12 -4.48 12.83 3.23
CA ASN A 12 -3.43 13.03 4.23
C ASN A 12 -2.94 11.68 4.74
N HIS A 13 -1.64 11.55 4.90
CA HIS A 13 -1.09 10.36 5.52
C HIS A 13 -1.51 10.32 7.00
N VAL A 14 -2.21 9.26 7.39
CA VAL A 14 -2.66 9.07 8.76
C VAL A 14 -1.49 8.60 9.62
N MET A 15 -1.28 9.24 10.75
CA MET A 15 -0.29 8.83 11.75
C MET A 15 -0.88 7.90 12.79
N PHE A 16 -2.08 8.24 13.26
CA PHE A 16 -2.80 7.50 14.29
C PHE A 16 -4.26 7.37 13.92
N TYR A 17 -4.80 6.18 14.10
CA TYR A 17 -6.23 5.93 13.98
C TYR A 17 -6.92 6.01 15.35
N SER A 18 -8.22 6.26 15.33
CA SER A 18 -9.08 6.17 16.49
C SER A 18 -9.62 4.75 16.68
N ASP A 19 -10.15 4.47 17.87
CA ASP A 19 -10.76 3.17 18.18
C ASP A 19 -12.15 2.99 17.55
N LYS A 20 -12.62 3.98 16.77
CA LYS A 20 -13.92 3.90 16.10
C LYS A 20 -13.92 2.73 15.13
N LYS A 21 -14.88 1.84 15.34
CA LYS A 21 -15.02 0.61 14.54
C LYS A 21 -15.42 0.93 13.11
N VAL A 22 -14.83 0.19 12.19
CA VAL A 22 -15.19 0.16 10.77
C VAL A 22 -15.96 -1.13 10.51
N ASP A 23 -17.08 -1.01 9.84
CA ASP A 23 -17.90 -2.16 9.49
C ASP A 23 -17.18 -3.03 8.44
N ARG A 24 -17.15 -4.33 8.68
CA ARG A 24 -16.55 -5.32 7.79
C ARG A 24 -17.23 -5.33 6.42
N GLU A 25 -18.54 -5.21 6.40
CA GLU A 25 -19.32 -5.21 5.17
C GLU A 25 -18.91 -4.05 4.25
N LEU A 26 -18.62 -2.87 4.83
CA LEU A 26 -18.12 -1.72 4.09
C LEU A 26 -16.76 -2.03 3.41
N ILE A 27 -15.86 -2.72 4.11
CA ILE A 27 -14.57 -3.12 3.53
C ILE A 27 -14.76 -4.14 2.40
N GLU A 28 -15.65 -5.11 2.57
CA GLU A 28 -15.97 -6.10 1.54
C GLU A 28 -16.57 -5.44 0.29
N GLN A 29 -17.49 -4.48 0.47
CA GLN A 29 -18.04 -3.69 -0.63
C GLN A 29 -16.97 -2.86 -1.34
N ALA A 30 -16.07 -2.21 -0.60
CA ALA A 30 -14.98 -1.42 -1.15
C ALA A 30 -14.03 -2.27 -2.00
N LEU A 31 -13.65 -3.45 -1.48
CA LEU A 31 -12.82 -4.41 -2.20
C LEU A 31 -13.49 -4.91 -3.48
N TYR A 32 -14.79 -5.23 -3.40
CA TYR A 32 -15.56 -5.63 -4.58
C TYR A 32 -15.61 -4.53 -5.65
N LYS A 33 -15.86 -3.28 -5.25
CA LYS A 33 -15.87 -2.12 -6.16
C LYS A 33 -14.50 -1.91 -6.80
N ALA A 34 -13.44 -1.93 -6.01
CA ALA A 34 -12.08 -1.80 -6.51
C ALA A 34 -11.75 -2.90 -7.53
N TRP A 35 -12.07 -4.16 -7.21
CA TRP A 35 -11.87 -5.28 -8.13
C TRP A 35 -12.64 -5.11 -9.44
N LYS A 36 -13.90 -4.69 -9.39
CA LYS A 36 -14.75 -4.48 -10.58
C LYS A 36 -14.26 -3.37 -11.49
N THR A 37 -13.60 -2.35 -10.93
CA THR A 37 -13.19 -1.15 -11.68
C THR A 37 -11.70 -1.13 -12.03
N THR A 38 -10.92 -2.08 -11.53
CA THR A 38 -9.50 -2.17 -11.84
C THR A 38 -9.29 -2.98 -13.11
N PRO A 39 -8.68 -2.38 -14.14
CA PRO A 39 -8.27 -3.13 -15.32
C PRO A 39 -7.08 -4.04 -14.98
N GLY A 40 -7.09 -5.27 -15.45
CA GLY A 40 -5.97 -6.19 -15.36
C GLY A 40 -5.51 -6.62 -16.74
N LYS A 41 -4.21 -6.76 -16.95
CA LYS A 41 -3.66 -7.28 -18.20
C LYS A 41 -4.18 -8.70 -18.42
N ASN A 42 -4.91 -8.89 -19.53
CA ASN A 42 -5.54 -10.16 -19.88
C ASN A 42 -6.48 -10.72 -18.79
N ASN A 43 -7.03 -9.86 -17.92
CA ASN A 43 -7.81 -10.23 -16.73
C ASN A 43 -7.12 -11.27 -15.81
N ALA A 44 -5.80 -11.31 -15.84
CA ALA A 44 -5.03 -12.27 -15.07
C ALA A 44 -5.06 -11.96 -13.56
N MET A 45 -5.15 -10.66 -13.19
CA MET A 45 -5.17 -10.20 -11.79
C MET A 45 -4.06 -10.89 -10.98
N ALA A 46 -2.81 -10.68 -11.43
CA ALA A 46 -1.64 -11.35 -10.87
C ALA A 46 -1.23 -10.83 -9.47
N TYR A 47 -2.21 -10.42 -8.68
CA TYR A 47 -2.04 -9.94 -7.31
C TYR A 47 -3.07 -10.55 -6.36
N GLN A 48 -2.75 -10.50 -5.08
CA GLN A 48 -3.60 -10.93 -3.98
C GLN A 48 -3.61 -9.85 -2.90
N ALA A 49 -4.79 -9.57 -2.36
CA ALA A 49 -4.98 -8.72 -1.19
C ALA A 49 -5.19 -9.60 0.05
N LEU A 50 -4.35 -9.45 1.07
CA LEU A 50 -4.55 -10.07 2.38
C LEU A 50 -5.09 -9.02 3.34
N VAL A 51 -6.25 -9.27 3.94
CA VAL A 51 -6.98 -8.35 4.80
C VAL A 51 -6.80 -8.75 6.27
N TRP A 52 -6.15 -7.89 7.04
CA TRP A 52 -5.90 -8.06 8.47
C TRP A 52 -6.89 -7.16 9.24
N GLY A 53 -7.94 -7.77 9.78
CA GLY A 53 -9.02 -7.09 10.49
C GLY A 53 -8.69 -6.75 11.95
N PRO A 54 -9.69 -6.28 12.71
CA PRO A 54 -9.52 -5.95 14.13
C PRO A 54 -9.11 -7.15 15.00
N ASP A 55 -9.51 -8.36 14.61
CA ASP A 55 -9.16 -9.64 15.26
C ASP A 55 -7.71 -10.10 14.99
N LYS A 56 -7.00 -9.41 14.10
CA LYS A 56 -5.62 -9.73 13.66
C LYS A 56 -4.57 -8.75 14.21
N GLN A 57 -4.73 -8.33 15.45
CA GLN A 57 -3.85 -7.34 16.06
C GLN A 57 -2.41 -7.86 16.23
N GLU A 58 -2.24 -9.14 16.52
CA GLU A 58 -0.91 -9.73 16.65
C GLU A 58 -0.16 -9.70 15.31
N GLU A 59 -0.82 -10.09 14.22
CA GLU A 59 -0.25 -10.06 12.88
C GLU A 59 0.08 -8.62 12.44
N LYS A 60 -0.79 -7.65 12.72
CA LYS A 60 -0.52 -6.24 12.46
C LYS A 60 0.71 -5.72 13.23
N ASN A 61 0.90 -6.15 14.48
CA ASN A 61 2.09 -5.81 15.26
C ASN A 61 3.37 -6.42 14.65
N LYS A 62 3.29 -7.65 14.12
CA LYS A 62 4.40 -8.30 13.40
C LYS A 62 4.75 -7.51 12.12
N ILE A 63 3.74 -7.11 11.33
CA ILE A 63 3.93 -6.29 10.13
C ILE A 63 4.53 -4.94 10.49
N TYR A 64 4.07 -4.28 11.56
CA TYR A 64 4.66 -3.05 12.07
C TYR A 64 6.16 -3.23 12.38
N SER A 65 6.56 -4.35 12.99
CA SER A 65 7.97 -4.62 13.27
C SER A 65 8.84 -4.77 12.02
N LEU A 66 8.29 -5.30 10.93
CA LEU A 66 8.96 -5.36 9.62
C LEU A 66 9.19 -3.97 9.03
N CYS A 67 8.22 -3.06 9.19
CA CYS A 67 8.34 -1.69 8.72
C CYS A 67 9.39 -0.92 9.51
N THR A 68 9.36 -1.00 10.83
CA THR A 68 10.32 -0.32 11.69
C THR A 68 11.73 -0.84 11.49
N LYS A 69 11.93 -2.15 11.35
CA LYS A 69 13.23 -2.75 11.05
C LYS A 69 13.80 -2.25 9.73
N SER A 70 12.99 -2.22 8.69
CA SER A 70 13.41 -1.69 7.38
C SER A 70 13.78 -0.21 7.45
N HIS A 71 13.01 0.57 8.21
CA HIS A 71 13.29 1.99 8.39
C HIS A 71 14.60 2.23 9.14
N LYS A 72 14.82 1.55 10.28
CA LYS A 72 16.08 1.63 11.03
C LYS A 72 17.29 1.29 10.17
N ALA A 73 17.21 0.25 9.36
CA ALA A 73 18.29 -0.12 8.46
C ALA A 73 18.55 0.95 7.38
N ALA A 74 17.51 1.66 6.93
CA ALA A 74 17.66 2.77 6.00
C ALA A 74 18.26 4.01 6.68
N GLU A 75 17.84 4.33 7.89
CA GLU A 75 18.40 5.44 8.69
C GLU A 75 19.86 5.20 9.02
N GLN A 76 20.23 3.99 9.45
CA GLN A 76 21.63 3.66 9.72
C GLN A 76 22.51 3.87 8.49
N ARG A 77 22.06 3.41 7.30
CA ARG A 77 22.78 3.66 6.05
C ARG A 77 22.91 5.16 5.72
N ALA A 78 21.95 5.98 6.11
CA ALA A 78 22.03 7.42 5.92
C ALA A 78 23.05 8.05 6.88
N VAL A 79 23.04 7.64 8.15
CA VAL A 79 24.05 8.07 9.15
C VAL A 79 25.45 7.69 8.70
N ASP A 80 25.67 6.46 8.24
CA ASP A 80 26.95 5.96 7.75
C ASP A 80 27.50 6.78 6.57
N LYS A 81 26.59 7.43 5.82
CA LYS A 81 26.93 8.33 4.72
C LYS A 81 27.01 9.81 5.11
N GLY A 82 26.93 10.14 6.41
CA GLY A 82 26.92 11.52 6.90
C GLY A 82 25.68 12.33 6.57
N LEU A 83 24.55 11.66 6.21
CA LEU A 83 23.29 12.31 5.92
C LEU A 83 22.44 12.47 7.18
N ASN A 84 21.71 13.59 7.28
CA ASN A 84 20.76 13.79 8.37
C ASN A 84 19.60 12.80 8.28
N THR A 85 19.28 12.16 9.40
CA THR A 85 18.11 11.30 9.50
C THR A 85 16.86 12.10 9.81
N ARG A 86 15.70 11.57 9.41
CA ARG A 86 14.45 12.33 9.48
C ARG A 86 13.90 12.44 10.90
N ILE A 87 13.90 11.37 11.66
CA ILE A 87 13.44 11.32 13.05
C ILE A 87 14.15 10.18 13.74
N GLN A 88 14.83 10.48 14.84
CA GLN A 88 15.59 9.50 15.64
C GLN A 88 14.80 8.95 16.84
N ASP A 89 13.62 9.54 17.14
CA ASP A 89 12.87 9.16 18.34
C ASP A 89 12.19 7.79 18.17
N GLU A 90 12.41 6.95 19.14
CA GLU A 90 11.76 5.63 19.24
C GLU A 90 10.63 5.69 20.30
N PRO A 91 9.50 5.04 20.03
CA PRO A 91 9.10 4.35 18.79
C PRO A 91 8.73 5.34 17.69
N ASN A 92 9.16 5.07 16.45
CA ASN A 92 8.92 5.96 15.32
C ASN A 92 7.41 6.10 15.01
N PRO A 93 6.79 7.26 15.26
CA PRO A 93 5.35 7.43 15.15
C PRO A 93 4.84 7.32 13.71
N PHE A 94 5.70 7.48 12.69
CA PHE A 94 5.31 7.44 11.28
C PHE A 94 4.74 6.10 10.80
N TYR A 95 4.91 5.04 11.59
CA TYR A 95 4.40 3.70 11.25
C TYR A 95 3.28 3.22 12.17
N TYR A 96 2.85 4.01 13.16
CA TYR A 96 1.75 3.59 14.06
C TYR A 96 0.47 3.28 13.32
N HIS A 97 0.18 3.96 12.21
CA HIS A 97 -0.95 3.67 11.36
C HIS A 97 -1.01 2.20 10.86
N ILE A 98 0.10 1.46 10.94
CA ILE A 98 0.15 0.03 10.54
C ILE A 98 -0.39 -0.89 11.62
N LYS A 99 -0.27 -0.54 12.89
CA LYS A 99 -0.76 -1.36 14.01
C LYS A 99 -2.06 -0.85 14.62
N ASP A 100 -2.30 0.46 14.58
CA ASP A 100 -3.44 1.10 15.26
C ASP A 100 -4.69 1.22 14.36
N ASN A 101 -4.64 0.73 13.12
CA ASN A 101 -5.76 0.76 12.18
C ASN A 101 -6.84 -0.27 12.50
N GLN A 102 -8.03 -0.08 11.95
CA GLN A 102 -9.09 -1.08 12.01
C GLN A 102 -8.83 -2.21 11.00
N TYR A 103 -8.41 -1.86 9.78
CA TYR A 103 -8.04 -2.83 8.76
C TYR A 103 -6.70 -2.45 8.13
N LEU A 104 -5.83 -3.43 7.98
CA LEU A 104 -4.63 -3.36 7.17
C LEU A 104 -4.81 -4.30 5.98
N ILE A 105 -4.51 -3.82 4.78
CA ILE A 105 -4.50 -4.66 3.58
C ILE A 105 -3.09 -4.67 3.02
N THR A 106 -2.52 -5.86 2.87
CA THR A 106 -1.22 -6.05 2.24
C THR A 106 -1.41 -6.65 0.86
N MET A 107 -0.75 -6.05 -0.14
CA MET A 107 -0.83 -6.47 -1.54
C MET A 107 0.39 -7.28 -1.89
N HIS A 108 0.15 -8.44 -2.48
CA HIS A 108 1.17 -9.42 -2.85
C HIS A 108 1.02 -9.80 -4.31
N GLY A 109 2.11 -10.21 -4.96
CA GLY A 109 2.02 -10.94 -6.21
C GLY A 109 1.31 -12.29 -5.99
N ARG A 110 0.78 -12.88 -7.03
CA ARG A 110 0.32 -14.26 -7.04
C ARG A 110 0.53 -14.90 -8.40
N LYS A 111 0.65 -16.20 -8.43
CA LYS A 111 0.51 -16.93 -9.68
C LYS A 111 -0.92 -16.78 -10.17
N SER A 112 -1.09 -16.37 -11.42
CA SER A 112 -2.40 -16.16 -12.02
C SER A 112 -2.51 -16.94 -13.32
N THR A 113 -3.72 -17.34 -13.63
CA THR A 113 -4.04 -17.95 -14.92
C THR A 113 -4.66 -16.86 -15.79
N PRO A 114 -4.07 -16.56 -16.97
CA PRO A 114 -4.68 -15.63 -17.91
C PRO A 114 -6.08 -16.08 -18.31
N ASN A 115 -6.86 -15.18 -18.91
CA ASN A 115 -8.18 -15.56 -19.43
C ASN A 115 -8.08 -16.63 -20.54
N LYS A 116 -9.18 -17.29 -20.81
CA LYS A 116 -9.23 -18.42 -21.76
C LYS A 116 -8.67 -18.05 -23.14
N PHE A 117 -9.02 -16.87 -23.64
CA PHE A 117 -8.51 -16.40 -24.94
C PHE A 117 -6.98 -16.35 -24.96
N TYR A 118 -6.37 -15.81 -23.91
CA TYR A 118 -4.91 -15.70 -23.83
C TYR A 118 -4.24 -17.08 -23.70
N GLN A 119 -4.84 -17.99 -22.93
CA GLN A 119 -4.37 -19.38 -22.82
C GLN A 119 -4.36 -20.06 -24.19
N GLU A 120 -5.46 -19.95 -24.95
CA GLU A 120 -5.56 -20.48 -26.30
C GLU A 120 -4.50 -19.88 -27.25
N GLN A 121 -4.21 -18.59 -27.13
CA GLN A 121 -3.18 -17.95 -27.95
C GLN A 121 -1.76 -18.46 -27.59
N VAL A 122 -1.48 -18.66 -26.30
CA VAL A 122 -0.20 -19.27 -25.83
C VAL A 122 -0.06 -20.68 -26.34
N GLU A 123 -1.11 -21.51 -26.25
CA GLU A 123 -1.13 -22.89 -26.75
C GLU A 123 -0.90 -22.96 -28.27
N LEU A 124 -1.41 -21.96 -29.01
CA LEU A 124 -1.19 -21.84 -30.46
C LEU A 124 0.19 -21.25 -30.81
N GLY A 125 1.00 -20.87 -29.84
CA GLY A 125 2.32 -20.28 -30.06
C GLY A 125 2.29 -18.83 -30.59
N HIS A 126 1.15 -18.15 -30.54
CA HIS A 126 1.00 -16.79 -31.02
C HIS A 126 1.53 -15.72 -30.06
N PHE A 127 1.57 -16.02 -28.75
CA PHE A 127 2.05 -15.10 -27.73
C PHE A 127 3.07 -15.77 -26.83
N TYR A 128 4.09 -15.01 -26.45
CA TYR A 128 4.99 -15.39 -25.39
C TYR A 128 4.23 -15.43 -24.06
N ASP A 129 4.41 -16.51 -23.29
CA ASP A 129 3.79 -16.64 -21.97
C ASP A 129 4.43 -15.68 -20.97
N GLN A 130 3.96 -14.45 -20.98
CA GLN A 130 4.42 -13.40 -20.07
C GLN A 130 4.05 -13.69 -18.60
N ALA A 131 3.18 -14.68 -18.35
CA ALA A 131 2.85 -15.08 -16.98
C ALA A 131 4.02 -15.76 -16.26
N HIS A 132 5.03 -16.22 -17.01
CA HIS A 132 6.24 -16.83 -16.47
C HIS A 132 7.49 -15.95 -16.58
N ASP A 133 7.41 -14.79 -17.22
CA ASP A 133 8.51 -13.81 -17.28
C ASP A 133 8.48 -12.96 -16.00
N THR A 134 9.29 -13.36 -15.02
CA THR A 134 9.31 -12.75 -13.68
C THR A 134 9.73 -11.28 -13.66
N GLU A 135 10.50 -10.81 -14.63
CA GLU A 135 10.94 -9.40 -14.68
C GLU A 135 9.83 -8.47 -15.18
N ASN A 136 9.12 -8.87 -16.23
CA ASN A 136 7.99 -8.08 -16.76
C ASN A 136 6.71 -8.16 -15.90
N ILE A 137 6.51 -9.26 -15.16
CA ILE A 137 5.37 -9.43 -14.26
C ILE A 137 5.42 -8.39 -13.12
N ILE A 138 6.59 -8.07 -12.58
CA ILE A 138 6.71 -7.16 -11.44
C ILE A 138 6.17 -5.77 -11.79
N ASP A 139 6.50 -5.23 -12.95
CA ASP A 139 6.07 -3.88 -13.33
C ASP A 139 4.57 -3.82 -13.66
N SER A 140 4.03 -4.79 -14.40
CA SER A 140 2.59 -4.83 -14.70
C SER A 140 1.75 -5.07 -13.44
N VAL A 141 2.18 -5.95 -12.55
CA VAL A 141 1.52 -6.22 -11.26
C VAL A 141 1.55 -4.98 -10.37
N SER A 142 2.66 -4.27 -10.32
CA SER A 142 2.78 -3.04 -9.54
C SER A 142 1.82 -1.95 -10.05
N VAL A 143 1.65 -1.83 -11.37
CA VAL A 143 0.69 -0.89 -11.98
C VAL A 143 -0.74 -1.30 -11.64
N GLU A 144 -1.10 -2.57 -11.80
CA GLU A 144 -2.45 -3.09 -11.46
C GLU A 144 -2.77 -2.88 -9.97
N ILE A 145 -1.82 -3.16 -9.08
CA ILE A 145 -1.95 -2.90 -7.64
C ILE A 145 -2.15 -1.40 -7.37
N GLY A 146 -1.40 -0.53 -8.04
CA GLY A 146 -1.56 0.91 -7.90
C GLY A 146 -2.96 1.38 -8.30
N LEU A 147 -3.50 0.88 -9.41
CA LEU A 147 -4.86 1.16 -9.86
C LEU A 147 -5.91 0.60 -8.88
N PHE A 148 -5.73 -0.64 -8.41
CA PHE A 148 -6.61 -1.24 -7.43
C PHE A 148 -6.65 -0.44 -6.12
N LEU A 149 -5.49 -0.11 -5.58
CA LEU A 149 -5.39 0.68 -4.34
C LEU A 149 -5.92 2.10 -4.52
N GLY A 150 -5.76 2.71 -5.70
CA GLY A 150 -6.33 4.00 -6.04
C GLY A 150 -7.87 3.96 -6.00
N ASN A 151 -8.47 2.99 -6.67
CA ASN A 151 -9.93 2.80 -6.69
C ASN A 151 -10.48 2.45 -5.30
N LEU A 152 -9.80 1.54 -4.58
CA LEU A 152 -10.15 1.17 -3.20
C LEU A 152 -10.09 2.39 -2.28
N GLY A 153 -8.99 3.12 -2.32
CA GLY A 153 -8.77 4.28 -1.47
C GLY A 153 -9.79 5.38 -1.73
N TYR A 154 -10.08 5.66 -2.99
CA TYR A 154 -11.11 6.63 -3.34
C TYR A 154 -12.48 6.26 -2.76
N TYR A 155 -12.93 5.02 -2.98
CA TYR A 155 -14.22 4.58 -2.45
C TYR A 155 -14.28 4.70 -0.92
N LEU A 156 -13.21 4.28 -0.22
CA LEU A 156 -13.16 4.37 1.24
C LEU A 156 -13.20 5.83 1.75
N LEU A 157 -12.47 6.73 1.09
CA LEU A 157 -12.50 8.17 1.41
C LEU A 157 -13.88 8.78 1.19
N GLU A 158 -14.58 8.38 0.12
CA GLU A 158 -15.96 8.81 -0.16
C GLU A 158 -16.93 8.33 0.92
N GLN A 159 -16.70 7.15 1.49
CA GLN A 159 -17.46 6.62 2.63
C GLN A 159 -17.07 7.25 4.00
N GLY A 160 -16.18 8.23 3.98
CA GLY A 160 -15.79 8.96 5.19
C GLY A 160 -14.69 8.29 6.02
N LEU A 161 -14.06 7.25 5.49
CA LEU A 161 -12.90 6.61 6.10
C LEU A 161 -11.62 7.35 5.70
N ASP A 162 -10.59 7.16 6.50
CA ASP A 162 -9.24 7.66 6.23
C ASP A 162 -8.32 6.48 5.91
N ILE A 163 -7.36 6.75 5.02
CA ILE A 163 -6.43 5.75 4.52
C ILE A 163 -4.99 6.23 4.59
N SER A 164 -4.05 5.29 4.68
CA SER A 164 -2.62 5.59 4.53
C SER A 164 -1.93 4.49 3.75
N TYR A 165 -1.21 4.88 2.70
CA TYR A 165 -0.40 3.96 1.91
C TYR A 165 1.00 3.81 2.52
N ASN A 166 1.55 2.59 2.46
CA ASN A 166 2.92 2.33 2.87
C ASN A 166 3.58 1.30 1.93
N SER A 167 4.85 1.57 1.62
CA SER A 167 5.73 0.66 0.87
C SER A 167 7.05 0.39 1.60
N THR A 168 7.21 0.90 2.83
CA THR A 168 8.41 0.74 3.65
C THR A 168 8.27 -0.46 4.56
N PHE A 169 8.72 -1.61 4.08
CA PHE A 169 8.76 -2.88 4.82
C PHE A 169 9.75 -3.82 4.15
N SER A 170 10.11 -4.92 4.84
CA SER A 170 10.94 -5.95 4.23
C SER A 170 10.20 -6.61 3.06
N ARG A 171 10.85 -6.63 1.92
CA ARG A 171 10.35 -7.29 0.70
C ARG A 171 10.83 -8.73 0.58
N PHE A 172 11.62 -9.22 1.51
CA PHE A 172 12.04 -10.62 1.55
C PHE A 172 10.96 -11.45 2.24
N ILE A 173 10.43 -12.42 1.54
CA ILE A 173 9.35 -13.30 2.03
C ILE A 173 9.78 -14.06 3.30
N GLU A 174 11.06 -14.37 3.41
CA GLU A 174 11.65 -15.06 4.57
C GLU A 174 11.51 -14.25 5.86
N ASP A 175 11.55 -12.93 5.78
CA ASP A 175 11.34 -12.08 6.95
C ASP A 175 9.89 -12.15 7.47
N TRP A 176 8.93 -12.31 6.57
CA TRP A 176 7.52 -12.51 6.91
C TRP A 176 7.30 -13.90 7.52
N HIS A 177 7.88 -14.93 6.92
CA HIS A 177 7.79 -16.31 7.41
C HIS A 177 8.44 -16.48 8.79
N LYS A 178 9.57 -15.82 9.08
CA LYS A 178 10.20 -15.80 10.41
C LYS A 178 9.28 -15.28 11.51
N LEU A 179 8.31 -14.45 11.16
CA LEU A 179 7.31 -13.94 12.09
C LEU A 179 6.01 -14.77 12.09
N GLY A 180 5.99 -15.88 11.37
CA GLY A 180 4.81 -16.74 11.23
C GLY A 180 3.72 -16.14 10.33
N LEU A 181 4.04 -15.13 9.52
CA LEU A 181 3.13 -14.55 8.54
C LEU A 181 3.28 -15.36 7.24
N MET A 182 2.39 -16.33 7.05
CA MET A 182 2.44 -17.25 5.90
C MET A 182 1.89 -16.58 4.64
N VAL A 183 2.75 -15.86 3.93
CA VAL A 183 2.45 -15.24 2.64
C VAL A 183 3.14 -16.03 1.53
N GLU A 184 2.43 -16.23 0.41
CA GLU A 184 2.95 -17.05 -0.69
C GLU A 184 3.91 -16.30 -1.59
N GLN A 185 3.73 -15.00 -1.70
CA GLN A 185 4.48 -14.16 -2.61
C GLN A 185 4.94 -12.87 -1.92
N ARG A 186 5.94 -12.24 -2.52
CA ARG A 186 6.53 -11.00 -2.03
C ARG A 186 5.47 -9.90 -1.87
N PRO A 187 5.42 -9.21 -0.71
CA PRO A 187 4.58 -8.05 -0.53
C PRO A 187 5.08 -6.86 -1.38
N ILE A 188 4.16 -6.13 -1.98
CA ILE A 188 4.45 -5.03 -2.91
C ILE A 188 4.06 -3.69 -2.30
N SER A 189 2.89 -3.60 -1.69
CA SER A 189 2.37 -2.39 -1.05
C SER A 189 1.39 -2.74 0.05
N MET A 190 1.01 -1.77 0.87
CA MET A 190 -0.05 -1.92 1.85
C MET A 190 -0.84 -0.62 2.01
N ILE A 191 -2.08 -0.76 2.49
CA ILE A 191 -2.96 0.34 2.86
C ILE A 191 -3.56 0.06 4.24
N SER A 192 -3.50 1.04 5.13
CA SER A 192 -4.18 1.02 6.41
C SER A 192 -5.46 1.85 6.34
N ILE A 193 -6.50 1.41 7.06
CA ILE A 193 -7.87 1.93 6.94
C ILE A 193 -8.46 2.10 8.34
N GLY A 194 -9.15 3.22 8.55
CA GLY A 194 -9.85 3.54 9.79
C GLY A 194 -10.35 4.97 9.80
N TYR A 195 -10.59 5.51 10.97
CA TYR A 195 -10.90 6.94 11.16
C TYR A 195 -9.68 7.62 11.77
N ALA A 196 -9.12 8.62 11.10
CA ALA A 196 -7.92 9.31 11.55
C ALA A 196 -8.16 10.02 12.88
N LYS A 197 -7.19 9.89 13.78
CA LYS A 197 -7.08 10.66 15.01
C LYS A 197 -6.05 11.79 14.85
N ARG A 198 -5.02 11.57 14.03
CA ARG A 198 -3.98 12.54 13.71
C ARG A 198 -3.36 12.25 12.34
N TYR A 199 -3.08 13.32 11.60
CA TYR A 199 -2.42 13.26 10.31
C TYR A 199 -0.94 13.62 10.40
N ARG A 200 -0.16 13.14 9.44
CA ARG A 200 1.27 13.44 9.31
C ARG A 200 1.55 14.93 9.19
N LYS A 201 0.71 15.66 8.47
CA LYS A 201 0.85 17.10 8.28
C LYS A 201 0.86 17.85 9.61
N GLU A 202 -0.01 17.46 10.54
CA GLU A 202 -0.06 18.07 11.89
C GLU A 202 1.23 17.79 12.68
N GLU A 203 1.81 16.61 12.52
CA GLU A 203 3.08 16.25 13.19
C GLU A 203 4.26 17.01 12.59
N LEU A 204 4.30 17.12 11.26
CA LEU A 204 5.34 17.91 10.57
C LEU A 204 5.26 19.39 10.94
N ASP A 205 4.05 19.95 11.09
CA ASP A 205 3.83 21.34 11.49
C ASP A 205 4.40 21.64 12.87
N LYS A 206 4.13 20.76 13.85
CA LYS A 206 4.70 20.87 15.21
C LYS A 206 6.23 20.92 15.25
N HIS A 207 6.88 20.29 14.29
CA HIS A 207 8.33 20.25 14.18
C HIS A 207 8.91 21.27 13.19
N GLY A 208 8.08 22.16 12.62
CA GLY A 208 8.52 23.14 11.62
C GLY A 208 9.03 22.50 10.32
N LYS A 209 8.51 21.33 9.95
CA LYS A 209 8.97 20.50 8.82
C LYS A 209 7.93 20.32 7.72
N LEU A 210 6.99 21.26 7.59
CA LEU A 210 5.94 21.18 6.56
C LEU A 210 6.48 21.12 5.14
N GLU A 211 7.67 21.67 4.87
CA GLU A 211 8.31 21.59 3.57
C GLU A 211 8.60 20.14 3.12
N TRP A 212 8.67 19.19 4.05
CA TRP A 212 8.89 17.77 3.73
C TRP A 212 7.67 17.10 3.09
N ASP A 213 6.51 17.75 3.14
CA ASP A 213 5.27 17.27 2.53
C ASP A 213 4.95 17.96 1.18
N LYS A 214 5.82 18.88 0.76
CA LYS A 214 5.65 19.58 -0.53
C LYS A 214 5.87 18.62 -1.69
N LYS A 215 4.96 18.71 -2.65
CA LYS A 215 5.16 18.05 -3.95
C LYS A 215 6.07 18.91 -4.82
N PRO A 216 6.82 18.30 -5.75
CA PRO A 216 7.50 19.05 -6.80
C PRO A 216 6.48 19.80 -7.65
N ASP A 217 6.92 20.88 -8.34
CA ASP A 217 6.07 21.58 -9.26
C ASP A 217 5.60 20.68 -10.40
N MET A 218 4.37 20.84 -10.85
CA MET A 218 3.80 20.03 -11.93
C MET A 218 4.67 20.10 -13.22
N LYS A 219 5.24 21.27 -13.52
CA LYS A 219 6.15 21.48 -14.69
C LYS A 219 7.41 20.62 -14.67
N ASP A 220 7.84 20.17 -13.47
CA ASP A 220 9.02 19.30 -13.33
C ASP A 220 8.70 17.83 -13.63
N ILE A 221 7.40 17.49 -13.60
CA ILE A 221 6.91 16.12 -13.80
C ILE A 221 6.22 15.96 -15.16
N VAL A 222 5.46 16.97 -15.61
CA VAL A 222 4.66 16.92 -16.84
C VAL A 222 5.29 17.81 -17.91
N LYS A 223 5.55 17.22 -19.06
CA LYS A 223 6.06 17.95 -20.25
C LYS A 223 5.10 17.73 -21.42
N PHE A 224 4.67 18.81 -22.04
CA PHE A 224 3.98 18.78 -23.33
C PHE A 224 5.04 18.78 -24.43
N VAL A 225 5.04 17.77 -25.29
CA VAL A 225 6.00 17.56 -26.39
C VAL A 225 5.30 17.58 -27.73
#